data_854163a38513f8e417c111553ff6a941
#
_entry.id   854163a38513f8e417c111553ff6a941
#
_cell.length_a   1.000
_cell.length_b   1.000
_cell.length_c   1.000
_cell.angle_alpha   90.00
_cell.angle_beta   90.00
_cell.angle_gamma   90.00
#
_symmetry.space_group_name_H-M   'P 1'
#
loop_
_entity.id
_entity.type
_entity.pdbx_description
1 polymer ?
#
loop_
_entity_poly.entity_id
_entity_poly.type
_entity_poly.pdbx_seq_one_letter_code
_entity_poly.pdbx_strand_id
1 'polypeptide(L)'
;GRAVAPFVEREWGTEIYAMMQELKRLADPKGILNKGVILNEDPDAHLHSIKKMTLFAGELNYKKADTCIECGFCEHVCASRYVTLTPRQRLQARRIIERTGSRELEKEYDYIGEQTCAADGMCQVPCPMGISTAVVTDAIRAKKATPAESDILHYGAEHFGAVETDLRAMLKVAVGTERVISPYPLLWATDFLHRRSHQVPHWSSHFPM
;
A
#
# COMPACT_ATOMS: atom_id res chain seq x y z
N GLY A 1 12.55 -7.25 -20.81
CA GLY A 1 12.49 -8.27 -19.79
C GLY A 1 12.26 -9.67 -20.35
N ARG A 2 11.61 -10.52 -19.57
CA ARG A 2 11.35 -11.92 -19.99
C ARG A 2 10.51 -12.05 -21.26
N ALA A 3 9.55 -11.18 -21.46
CA ALA A 3 8.69 -11.21 -22.65
C ALA A 3 9.42 -10.91 -23.97
N VAL A 4 10.59 -10.27 -23.93
CA VAL A 4 11.39 -10.02 -25.15
C VAL A 4 12.53 -11.01 -25.32
N ALA A 5 12.83 -11.79 -24.29
CA ALA A 5 13.98 -12.71 -24.28
C ALA A 5 14.04 -13.67 -25.49
N PRO A 6 12.92 -14.28 -25.98
CA PRO A 6 12.96 -15.16 -27.14
C PRO A 6 13.33 -14.48 -28.47
N PHE A 7 13.27 -13.14 -28.48
CA PHE A 7 13.51 -12.37 -29.72
C PHE A 7 14.90 -11.68 -29.70
N VAL A 8 15.65 -11.79 -28.62
CA VAL A 8 16.93 -11.08 -28.45
C VAL A 8 17.98 -11.59 -29.43
N GLU A 9 18.10 -12.90 -29.62
CA GLU A 9 19.03 -13.49 -30.59
C GLU A 9 18.69 -13.09 -32.04
N ARG A 10 17.39 -13.05 -32.36
CA ARG A 10 16.91 -12.62 -33.67
C ARG A 10 17.23 -11.16 -33.97
N GLU A 11 17.14 -10.30 -32.96
CA GLU A 11 17.38 -8.86 -33.08
C GLU A 11 18.87 -8.51 -33.16
N TRP A 12 19.69 -9.17 -32.34
CA TRP A 12 21.11 -8.83 -32.18
C TRP A 12 22.08 -9.74 -32.93
N GLY A 13 21.57 -10.87 -33.43
CA GLY A 13 22.38 -11.91 -34.11
C GLY A 13 23.05 -12.88 -33.13
N THR A 14 23.38 -14.05 -33.64
CA THR A 14 23.90 -15.17 -32.84
C THR A 14 25.22 -14.87 -32.19
N GLU A 15 26.13 -14.12 -32.86
CA GLU A 15 27.44 -13.78 -32.29
C GLU A 15 27.33 -12.88 -31.05
N ILE A 16 26.53 -11.82 -31.16
CA ILE A 16 26.30 -10.87 -30.03
C ILE A 16 25.55 -11.58 -28.91
N TYR A 17 24.57 -12.41 -29.25
CA TYR A 17 23.84 -13.19 -28.26
C TYR A 17 24.75 -14.14 -27.47
N ALA A 18 25.68 -14.83 -28.17
CA ALA A 18 26.68 -15.68 -27.51
C ALA A 18 27.62 -14.88 -26.59
N MET A 19 28.02 -13.67 -26.99
CA MET A 19 28.79 -12.76 -26.13
C MET A 19 28.00 -12.35 -24.86
N MET A 20 26.71 -12.06 -25.01
CA MET A 20 25.85 -11.74 -23.88
C MET A 20 25.73 -12.90 -22.91
N GLN A 21 25.60 -14.12 -23.42
CA GLN A 21 25.54 -15.35 -22.61
C GLN A 21 26.85 -15.56 -21.83
N GLU A 22 28.00 -15.39 -22.50
CA GLU A 22 29.31 -15.54 -21.86
C GLU A 22 29.52 -14.47 -20.78
N LEU A 23 29.19 -13.21 -21.06
CA LEU A 23 29.25 -12.14 -20.08
C LEU A 23 28.36 -12.46 -18.87
N LYS A 24 27.15 -12.96 -19.10
CA LYS A 24 26.24 -13.38 -18.05
C LYS A 24 26.86 -14.50 -17.19
N ARG A 25 27.43 -15.51 -17.83
CA ARG A 25 28.07 -16.64 -17.16
C ARG A 25 29.25 -16.20 -16.29
N LEU A 26 30.06 -15.26 -16.76
CA LEU A 26 31.20 -14.72 -16.01
C LEU A 26 30.76 -13.84 -14.82
N ALA A 27 29.76 -12.99 -15.02
CA ALA A 27 29.28 -12.08 -13.99
C ALA A 27 28.35 -12.75 -12.95
N ASP A 28 27.67 -13.80 -13.33
CA ASP A 28 26.69 -14.50 -12.49
C ASP A 28 26.81 -16.04 -12.66
N PRO A 29 27.92 -16.63 -12.21
CA PRO A 29 28.17 -18.07 -12.39
C PRO A 29 27.16 -18.97 -11.68
N LYS A 30 26.43 -18.42 -10.67
CA LYS A 30 25.38 -19.15 -9.95
C LYS A 30 24.00 -18.95 -10.56
N GLY A 31 23.83 -18.09 -11.58
CA GLY A 31 22.55 -17.82 -12.24
C GLY A 31 21.48 -17.23 -11.32
N ILE A 32 21.84 -16.44 -10.32
CA ILE A 32 20.95 -15.89 -9.31
C ILE A 32 20.33 -14.57 -9.78
N LEU A 33 21.11 -13.74 -10.49
CA LEU A 33 20.72 -12.39 -10.85
C LEU A 33 19.80 -12.39 -12.08
N ASN A 34 18.62 -11.82 -11.96
CA ASN A 34 17.68 -11.61 -13.08
C ASN A 34 17.50 -12.84 -14.01
N LYS A 35 17.32 -14.00 -13.43
CA LYS A 35 17.21 -15.27 -14.18
C LYS A 35 16.12 -15.20 -15.26
N GLY A 36 16.49 -15.53 -16.48
CA GLY A 36 15.60 -15.56 -17.63
C GLY A 36 15.14 -14.19 -18.15
N VAL A 37 15.80 -13.10 -17.72
CA VAL A 37 15.57 -11.75 -18.23
C VAL A 37 16.58 -11.48 -19.34
N ILE A 38 16.13 -11.17 -20.53
CA ILE A 38 16.93 -10.99 -21.78
C ILE A 38 17.50 -12.30 -22.31
N LEU A 39 18.21 -13.06 -21.50
CA LEU A 39 18.76 -14.37 -21.85
C LEU A 39 17.85 -15.46 -21.27
N ASN A 40 17.18 -16.21 -22.15
CA ASN A 40 16.23 -17.25 -21.77
C ASN A 40 16.19 -18.34 -22.84
N GLU A 41 16.29 -19.58 -22.42
CA GLU A 41 16.24 -20.75 -23.31
C GLU A 41 14.80 -21.14 -23.67
N ASP A 42 13.80 -20.62 -22.94
CA ASP A 42 12.39 -20.89 -23.20
C ASP A 42 11.89 -20.03 -24.38
N PRO A 43 11.58 -20.64 -25.56
CA PRO A 43 11.09 -19.90 -26.71
C PRO A 43 9.71 -19.28 -26.47
N ASP A 44 8.97 -19.80 -25.49
CA ASP A 44 7.62 -19.36 -25.14
C ASP A 44 7.61 -18.43 -23.90
N ALA A 45 8.79 -17.98 -23.44
CA ALA A 45 8.90 -17.08 -22.30
C ALA A 45 8.04 -15.82 -22.45
N HIS A 46 7.80 -15.36 -23.66
CA HIS A 46 6.93 -14.23 -23.95
C HIS A 46 5.45 -14.53 -23.64
N LEU A 47 4.98 -15.75 -23.81
CA LEU A 47 3.61 -16.17 -23.48
C LEU A 47 3.43 -16.39 -21.98
N HIS A 48 4.43 -17.00 -21.32
CA HIS A 48 4.38 -17.28 -19.88
C HIS A 48 4.66 -16.05 -19.02
N SER A 49 5.34 -15.05 -19.59
CA SER A 49 5.75 -13.84 -18.88
C SER A 49 4.89 -12.62 -19.17
N ILE A 50 3.79 -12.77 -19.89
CA ILE A 50 2.80 -11.72 -20.08
C ILE A 50 2.15 -11.42 -18.72
N LYS A 51 2.13 -10.13 -18.38
CA LYS A 51 1.39 -9.64 -17.23
C LYS A 51 -0.09 -9.88 -17.46
N LYS A 52 -0.69 -10.80 -16.71
CA LYS A 52 -2.14 -11.00 -16.76
C LYS A 52 -2.82 -9.75 -16.21
N MET A 53 -3.48 -9.02 -17.06
CA MET A 53 -4.07 -7.71 -16.79
C MET A 53 -5.32 -7.77 -15.91
N THR A 54 -5.99 -8.91 -15.79
CA THR A 54 -7.26 -9.05 -15.07
C THR A 54 -7.04 -9.67 -13.70
N LEU A 55 -6.55 -8.90 -12.76
CA LEU A 55 -6.28 -9.40 -11.41
C LEU A 55 -7.28 -8.90 -10.37
N PHE A 56 -8.04 -7.87 -10.70
CA PHE A 56 -9.12 -7.37 -9.86
C PHE A 56 -10.50 -7.75 -10.47
N ALA A 57 -10.62 -8.98 -10.98
CA ALA A 57 -11.86 -9.51 -11.54
C ALA A 57 -12.97 -9.76 -10.48
N GLY A 58 -12.69 -9.47 -9.23
CA GLY A 58 -13.63 -9.49 -8.15
C GLY A 58 -14.36 -8.15 -7.99
N GLU A 59 -15.23 -8.08 -7.03
CA GLU A 59 -16.18 -7.02 -6.69
C GLU A 59 -15.62 -5.58 -6.53
N LEU A 60 -14.32 -5.41 -6.50
CA LEU A 60 -13.68 -4.11 -6.42
C LEU A 60 -13.43 -3.57 -7.83
N ASN A 61 -14.18 -2.58 -8.23
CA ASN A 61 -14.17 -1.98 -9.57
C ASN A 61 -12.87 -1.19 -9.88
N TYR A 62 -11.68 -1.83 -9.69
CA TYR A 62 -10.37 -1.20 -9.89
C TYR A 62 -9.78 -1.44 -11.27
N LYS A 63 -10.61 -1.47 -12.30
CA LYS A 63 -10.13 -1.61 -13.68
C LYS A 63 -8.96 -0.68 -14.00
N LYS A 64 -8.97 0.52 -13.43
CA LYS A 64 -7.90 1.50 -13.62
C LYS A 64 -6.57 1.07 -12.96
N ALA A 65 -6.60 0.41 -11.80
CA ALA A 65 -5.41 -0.09 -11.14
C ALA A 65 -4.69 -1.19 -11.93
N ASP A 66 -5.46 -1.96 -12.73
CA ASP A 66 -4.90 -2.99 -13.60
C ASP A 66 -4.08 -2.42 -14.78
N THR A 67 -4.31 -1.18 -15.16
CA THR A 67 -3.52 -0.52 -16.21
C THR A 67 -2.12 -0.10 -15.76
N CYS A 68 -1.74 -0.34 -14.50
CA CYS A 68 -0.42 0.00 -13.97
C CYS A 68 0.70 -0.68 -14.77
N ILE A 69 1.56 0.12 -15.40
CA ILE A 69 2.70 -0.32 -16.20
C ILE A 69 3.99 -0.53 -15.39
N GLU A 70 3.92 -0.37 -14.05
CA GLU A 70 5.03 -0.60 -13.12
C GLU A 70 6.25 0.33 -13.29
N CYS A 71 6.06 1.50 -13.86
CA CYS A 71 7.15 2.46 -14.15
C CYS A 71 7.82 3.06 -12.90
N GLY A 72 7.15 3.07 -11.73
CA GLY A 72 7.73 3.54 -10.48
C GLY A 72 7.62 5.05 -10.23
N PHE A 73 7.11 5.87 -11.15
CA PHE A 73 7.04 7.33 -10.97
C PHE A 73 6.24 7.78 -9.74
N CYS A 74 5.33 6.96 -9.25
CA CYS A 74 4.56 7.22 -8.03
C CYS A 74 5.35 7.01 -6.73
N GLU A 75 6.53 6.39 -6.78
CA GLU A 75 7.25 5.99 -5.55
C GLU A 75 7.87 7.18 -4.83
N HIS A 76 8.41 8.16 -5.56
CA HIS A 76 9.11 9.30 -4.97
C HIS A 76 8.21 10.27 -4.21
N VAL A 77 6.90 10.31 -4.51
CA VAL A 77 5.92 11.17 -3.83
C VAL A 77 5.20 10.46 -2.68
N CYS A 78 5.43 9.16 -2.49
CA CYS A 78 4.77 8.39 -1.45
C CYS A 78 5.34 8.70 -0.06
N ALA A 79 4.50 9.07 0.88
CA ALA A 79 4.91 9.35 2.26
C ALA A 79 5.55 8.13 2.96
N SER A 80 5.12 6.91 2.62
CA SER A 80 5.62 5.66 3.22
C SER A 80 6.79 5.01 2.48
N ARG A 81 7.37 5.67 1.47
CA ARG A 81 8.39 5.08 0.55
C ARG A 81 9.62 4.49 1.21
N TYR A 82 9.97 4.97 2.41
CA TYR A 82 11.15 4.50 3.15
C TYR A 82 10.79 3.68 4.39
N VAL A 83 9.51 3.45 4.62
CA VAL A 83 9.01 2.77 5.82
C VAL A 83 8.40 1.43 5.45
N THR A 84 7.53 1.42 4.43
CA THR A 84 6.79 0.23 3.99
C THR A 84 6.65 0.19 2.46
N LEU A 85 5.56 -0.39 1.95
CA LEU A 85 5.33 -0.52 0.52
C LEU A 85 5.03 0.83 -0.15
N THR A 86 5.63 1.04 -1.32
CA THR A 86 5.31 2.13 -2.25
C THR A 86 4.02 1.83 -3.02
N PRO A 87 3.41 2.82 -3.69
CA PRO A 87 2.17 2.60 -4.45
C PRO A 87 2.29 1.48 -5.48
N ARG A 88 3.38 1.42 -6.24
CA ARG A 88 3.64 0.34 -7.20
C ARG A 88 3.73 -1.02 -6.50
N GLN A 89 4.48 -1.10 -5.41
CA GLN A 89 4.64 -2.33 -4.63
C GLN A 89 3.31 -2.79 -4.02
N ARG A 90 2.46 -1.87 -3.54
CA ARG A 90 1.11 -2.19 -3.07
C ARG A 90 0.27 -2.87 -4.13
N LEU A 91 0.26 -2.34 -5.34
CA LEU A 91 -0.49 -2.94 -6.45
C LEU A 91 0.06 -4.33 -6.79
N GLN A 92 1.38 -4.52 -6.78
CA GLN A 92 1.99 -5.82 -7.04
C GLN A 92 1.69 -6.84 -5.95
N ALA A 93 1.85 -6.45 -4.67
CA ALA A 93 1.51 -7.31 -3.55
C ALA A 93 0.04 -7.74 -3.60
N ARG A 94 -0.87 -6.79 -3.87
CA ARG A 94 -2.30 -7.09 -4.00
C ARG A 94 -2.57 -8.06 -5.15
N ARG A 95 -1.94 -7.88 -6.31
CA ARG A 95 -2.04 -8.82 -7.43
C ARG A 95 -1.58 -10.23 -7.07
N ILE A 96 -0.50 -10.34 -6.29
CA ILE A 96 0.00 -11.65 -5.84
C ILE A 96 -1.02 -12.29 -4.88
N ILE A 97 -1.54 -11.53 -3.92
CA ILE A 97 -2.55 -12.01 -2.96
C ILE A 97 -3.79 -12.53 -3.70
N GLU A 98 -4.35 -11.74 -4.61
CA GLU A 98 -5.54 -12.14 -5.38
C GLU A 98 -5.29 -13.40 -6.24
N ARG A 99 -4.09 -13.54 -6.77
CA ARG A 99 -3.74 -14.71 -7.59
C ARG A 99 -3.48 -15.97 -6.78
N THR A 100 -2.84 -15.83 -5.63
CA THR A 100 -2.40 -16.98 -4.82
C THR A 100 -3.38 -17.36 -3.73
N GLY A 101 -4.26 -16.46 -3.32
CA GLY A 101 -5.14 -16.64 -2.17
C GLY A 101 -4.36 -16.77 -0.84
N SER A 102 -3.13 -16.29 -0.76
CA SER A 102 -2.27 -16.44 0.40
C SER A 102 -2.78 -15.58 1.56
N ARG A 103 -3.30 -16.21 2.59
CA ARG A 103 -3.74 -15.55 3.83
C ARG A 103 -2.58 -14.95 4.63
N GLU A 104 -1.39 -15.51 4.51
CA GLU A 104 -0.19 -14.98 5.16
C GLU A 104 0.20 -13.63 4.58
N LEU A 105 0.33 -13.56 3.25
CA LEU A 105 0.59 -12.30 2.55
C LEU A 105 -0.52 -11.26 2.78
N GLU A 106 -1.77 -11.69 2.89
CA GLU A 106 -2.88 -10.78 3.17
C GLU A 106 -2.77 -10.15 4.56
N LYS A 107 -2.40 -10.94 5.59
CA LYS A 107 -2.15 -10.42 6.94
C LYS A 107 -0.98 -9.45 7.00
N GLU A 108 0.12 -9.75 6.30
CA GLU A 108 1.24 -8.82 6.19
C GLU A 108 0.83 -7.53 5.47
N TYR A 109 0.04 -7.65 4.41
CA TYR A 109 -0.45 -6.52 3.63
C TYR A 109 -1.33 -5.58 4.46
N ASP A 110 -2.06 -6.06 5.45
CA ASP A 110 -2.89 -5.26 6.34
C ASP A 110 -2.09 -4.11 6.97
N TYR A 111 -0.88 -4.38 7.42
CA TYR A 111 -0.01 -3.35 7.96
C TYR A 111 0.78 -2.63 6.85
N ILE A 112 1.64 -3.36 6.13
CA ILE A 112 2.62 -2.76 5.21
C ILE A 112 1.99 -2.13 3.95
N GLY A 113 0.83 -2.60 3.55
CA GLY A 113 0.12 -2.14 2.36
C GLY A 113 -1.01 -1.17 2.66
N GLU A 114 -1.87 -1.52 3.60
CA GLU A 114 -3.11 -0.80 3.86
C GLU A 114 -2.95 0.29 4.93
N GLN A 115 -2.55 -0.07 6.17
CA GLN A 115 -2.51 0.87 7.29
C GLN A 115 -1.48 1.99 7.07
N THR A 116 -0.38 1.69 6.42
CA THR A 116 0.68 2.67 6.13
C THR A 116 0.44 3.50 4.88
N CYS A 117 -0.69 3.33 4.19
CA CYS A 117 -1.11 4.21 3.11
C CYS A 117 -1.78 5.46 3.69
N ALA A 118 -1.23 6.63 3.41
CA ALA A 118 -1.82 7.90 3.84
C ALA A 118 -3.14 8.24 3.12
N ALA A 119 -3.47 7.51 2.04
CA ALA A 119 -4.64 7.75 1.20
C ALA A 119 -4.77 9.20 0.68
N ASP A 120 -3.64 9.91 0.55
CA ASP A 120 -3.55 11.31 0.14
C ASP A 120 -3.74 11.53 -1.38
N GLY A 121 -3.73 10.45 -2.17
CA GLY A 121 -3.87 10.52 -3.63
C GLY A 121 -2.65 11.07 -4.38
N MET A 122 -1.60 11.53 -3.69
CA MET A 122 -0.43 12.14 -4.32
C MET A 122 0.25 11.24 -5.35
N CYS A 123 0.16 9.93 -5.18
CA CYS A 123 0.71 8.95 -6.12
C CYS A 123 0.08 9.02 -7.53
N GLN A 124 -1.09 9.62 -7.67
CA GLN A 124 -1.76 9.81 -8.96
C GLN A 124 -1.09 10.89 -9.82
N VAL A 125 -0.53 11.91 -9.19
CA VAL A 125 0.01 13.09 -9.88
C VAL A 125 1.12 12.73 -10.89
N PRO A 126 2.18 11.99 -10.51
CA PRO A 126 3.22 11.59 -11.45
C PRO A 126 2.87 10.34 -12.26
N CYS A 127 1.71 9.73 -12.04
CA CYS A 127 1.35 8.49 -12.70
C CYS A 127 0.88 8.74 -14.14
N PRO A 128 1.58 8.21 -15.19
CA PRO A 128 1.16 8.41 -16.58
C PRO A 128 -0.19 7.77 -16.89
N MET A 129 -0.61 6.77 -16.10
CA MET A 129 -1.92 6.12 -16.20
C MET A 129 -2.97 6.76 -15.29
N GLY A 130 -2.61 7.79 -14.52
CA GLY A 130 -3.49 8.49 -13.59
C GLY A 130 -4.09 7.59 -12.50
N ILE A 131 -3.31 6.62 -12.00
CA ILE A 131 -3.76 5.66 -10.98
C ILE A 131 -3.50 6.23 -9.59
N SER A 132 -4.54 6.26 -8.75
CA SER A 132 -4.42 6.50 -7.31
C SER A 132 -4.53 5.18 -6.55
N THR A 133 -3.50 4.81 -5.81
CA THR A 133 -3.58 3.65 -4.92
C THR A 133 -4.41 3.92 -3.66
N ALA A 134 -4.67 5.21 -3.36
CA ALA A 134 -5.59 5.60 -2.29
C ALA A 134 -6.97 4.97 -2.50
N VAL A 135 -7.53 5.08 -3.71
CA VAL A 135 -8.83 4.50 -4.05
C VAL A 135 -8.88 2.99 -3.78
N VAL A 136 -7.79 2.28 -4.09
CA VAL A 136 -7.69 0.83 -3.80
C VAL A 136 -7.68 0.57 -2.29
N THR A 137 -6.89 1.35 -1.55
CA THR A 137 -6.78 1.23 -0.10
C THR A 137 -8.10 1.55 0.60
N ASP A 138 -8.76 2.64 0.20
CA ASP A 138 -10.03 3.06 0.81
C ASP A 138 -11.14 2.04 0.64
N ALA A 139 -11.20 1.40 -0.51
CA ALA A 139 -12.20 0.38 -0.68
C ALA A 139 -11.86 -0.95 0.03
N ILE A 140 -10.57 -1.28 0.24
CA ILE A 140 -10.21 -2.38 1.12
C ILE A 140 -10.65 -2.06 2.57
N ARG A 141 -10.40 -0.83 3.02
CA ARG A 141 -10.86 -0.34 4.33
C ARG A 141 -12.38 -0.38 4.47
N ALA A 142 -13.10 0.09 3.45
CA ALA A 142 -14.56 0.07 3.43
C ALA A 142 -15.14 -1.35 3.52
N LYS A 143 -14.50 -2.34 2.90
CA LYS A 143 -14.93 -3.75 3.02
C LYS A 143 -14.72 -4.33 4.42
N LYS A 144 -13.72 -3.85 5.15
CA LYS A 144 -13.41 -4.30 6.51
C LYS A 144 -14.25 -3.60 7.57
N ALA A 145 -14.78 -2.42 7.26
CA ALA A 145 -15.59 -1.64 8.18
C ALA A 145 -16.90 -2.40 8.50
N THR A 146 -17.24 -2.46 9.76
CA THR A 146 -18.53 -2.97 10.19
C THR A 146 -19.64 -1.97 9.84
N PRO A 147 -20.91 -2.41 9.68
CA PRO A 147 -22.02 -1.50 9.44
C PRO A 147 -22.10 -0.39 10.50
N ALA A 148 -21.91 -0.71 11.78
CA ALA A 148 -21.94 0.26 12.87
C ALA A 148 -20.82 1.30 12.77
N GLU A 149 -19.60 0.90 12.40
CA GLU A 149 -18.50 1.84 12.16
C GLU A 149 -18.79 2.74 10.97
N SER A 150 -19.37 2.20 9.89
CA SER A 150 -19.78 2.96 8.73
C SER A 150 -20.84 4.00 9.08
N ASP A 151 -21.85 3.64 9.86
CA ASP A 151 -22.93 4.54 10.29
C ASP A 151 -22.38 5.67 11.19
N ILE A 152 -21.48 5.35 12.12
CA ILE A 152 -20.82 6.35 12.99
C ILE A 152 -20.00 7.33 12.15
N LEU A 153 -19.20 6.84 11.20
CA LEU A 153 -18.38 7.67 10.34
C LEU A 153 -19.24 8.56 9.43
N HIS A 154 -20.33 8.01 8.89
CA HIS A 154 -21.25 8.75 8.04
C HIS A 154 -21.95 9.87 8.82
N TYR A 155 -22.49 9.56 10.00
CA TYR A 155 -23.06 10.56 10.90
C TYR A 155 -22.05 11.66 11.27
N GLY A 156 -20.80 11.27 11.62
CA GLY A 156 -19.74 12.20 11.92
C GLY A 156 -19.36 13.11 10.75
N ALA A 157 -19.38 12.57 9.51
CA ALA A 157 -19.12 13.35 8.30
C ALA A 157 -20.24 14.35 7.99
N GLU A 158 -21.50 13.94 8.13
CA GLU A 158 -22.65 14.81 7.92
C GLU A 158 -22.79 15.92 8.98
N HIS A 159 -22.39 15.63 10.23
CA HIS A 159 -22.50 16.53 11.35
C HIS A 159 -21.15 17.05 11.86
N PHE A 160 -20.14 17.13 10.98
CA PHE A 160 -18.76 17.42 11.34
C PHE A 160 -18.60 18.68 12.22
N GLY A 161 -19.34 19.77 11.90
CA GLY A 161 -19.27 21.00 12.69
C GLY A 161 -19.80 20.84 14.13
N ALA A 162 -20.82 20.02 14.34
CA ALA A 162 -21.33 19.71 15.69
C ALA A 162 -20.33 18.84 16.45
N VAL A 163 -19.82 17.78 15.82
CA VAL A 163 -18.81 16.89 16.40
C VAL A 163 -17.53 17.65 16.78
N GLU A 164 -17.07 18.56 15.91
CA GLU A 164 -15.92 19.42 16.19
C GLU A 164 -16.17 20.33 17.42
N THR A 165 -17.37 20.92 17.49
CA THR A 165 -17.74 21.81 18.61
C THR A 165 -17.78 21.04 19.93
N ASP A 166 -18.40 19.86 19.92
CA ASP A 166 -18.50 19.00 21.09
C ASP A 166 -17.12 18.50 21.55
N LEU A 167 -16.28 18.08 20.58
CA LEU A 167 -14.92 17.66 20.88
C LEU A 167 -14.07 18.79 21.47
N ARG A 168 -14.20 20.01 20.91
CA ARG A 168 -13.53 21.20 21.46
C ARG A 168 -14.02 21.53 22.89
N ALA A 169 -15.32 21.39 23.14
CA ALA A 169 -15.87 21.59 24.45
C ALA A 169 -15.35 20.54 25.46
N MET A 170 -15.36 19.28 25.09
CA MET A 170 -14.81 18.18 25.90
C MET A 170 -13.32 18.39 26.21
N LEU A 171 -12.52 18.78 25.23
CA LEU A 171 -11.09 19.07 25.43
C LEU A 171 -10.88 20.26 26.37
N LYS A 172 -11.67 21.33 26.25
CA LYS A 172 -11.61 22.48 27.20
C LYS A 172 -11.94 22.06 28.62
N VAL A 173 -12.96 21.21 28.80
CA VAL A 173 -13.31 20.68 30.13
C VAL A 173 -12.17 19.80 30.67
N ALA A 174 -11.61 18.91 29.85
CA ALA A 174 -10.51 18.04 30.22
C ALA A 174 -9.25 18.84 30.65
N VAL A 175 -8.87 19.85 29.87
CA VAL A 175 -7.75 20.74 30.18
C VAL A 175 -8.08 21.60 31.45
N GLY A 176 -9.33 22.04 31.57
CA GLY A 176 -9.77 22.78 32.79
C GLY A 176 -9.68 21.92 34.06
N THR A 177 -10.08 20.65 33.97
CA THR A 177 -9.95 19.71 35.11
C THR A 177 -8.50 19.43 35.49
N GLU A 178 -7.61 19.29 34.48
CA GLU A 178 -6.18 19.12 34.70
C GLU A 178 -5.56 20.30 35.48
N ARG A 179 -5.97 21.53 35.14
CA ARG A 179 -5.47 22.74 35.85
C ARG A 179 -5.97 22.86 37.26
N VAL A 180 -7.19 22.41 37.54
CA VAL A 180 -7.84 22.62 38.85
C VAL A 180 -7.58 21.46 39.84
N ILE A 181 -7.61 20.24 39.33
CA ILE A 181 -7.55 19.06 40.18
C ILE A 181 -6.17 18.38 40.10
N SER A 182 -5.76 17.93 38.96
CA SER A 182 -4.48 17.25 38.64
C SER A 182 -4.57 16.53 37.31
N PRO A 183 -3.46 16.23 36.61
CA PRO A 183 -3.47 15.39 35.40
C PRO A 183 -3.72 13.90 35.68
N TYR A 184 -3.53 13.45 36.93
CA TYR A 184 -3.59 12.01 37.26
C TYR A 184 -4.91 11.30 36.93
N PRO A 185 -6.10 11.85 37.15
CA PRO A 185 -7.36 11.19 36.79
C PRO A 185 -7.49 10.94 35.28
N LEU A 186 -7.07 11.89 34.45
CA LEU A 186 -7.11 11.76 32.99
C LEU A 186 -6.07 10.76 32.49
N LEU A 187 -4.85 10.80 33.05
CA LEU A 187 -3.80 9.80 32.73
C LEU A 187 -4.26 8.40 33.10
N TRP A 188 -4.85 8.22 34.27
CA TRP A 188 -5.36 6.91 34.69
C TRP A 188 -6.52 6.42 33.82
N ALA A 189 -7.48 7.28 33.53
CA ALA A 189 -8.65 6.94 32.74
C ALA A 189 -8.27 6.56 31.30
N THR A 190 -7.39 7.34 30.68
CA THR A 190 -6.93 7.05 29.31
C THR A 190 -6.02 5.82 29.25
N ASP A 191 -5.18 5.58 30.26
CA ASP A 191 -4.38 4.36 30.37
C ASP A 191 -5.27 3.12 30.53
N PHE A 192 -6.29 3.19 31.38
CA PHE A 192 -7.26 2.11 31.56
C PHE A 192 -8.02 1.79 30.25
N LEU A 193 -8.48 2.82 29.54
CA LEU A 193 -9.18 2.66 28.26
C LEU A 193 -8.25 2.14 27.16
N HIS A 194 -7.00 2.61 27.12
CA HIS A 194 -6.00 2.14 26.18
C HIS A 194 -5.69 0.65 26.35
N ARG A 195 -5.51 0.19 27.60
CA ARG A 195 -5.29 -1.23 27.89
C ARG A 195 -6.45 -2.12 27.43
N ARG A 196 -7.66 -1.57 27.39
CA ARG A 196 -8.87 -2.32 26.99
C ARG A 196 -9.14 -2.28 25.48
N SER A 197 -8.81 -1.19 24.81
CA SER A 197 -9.22 -0.94 23.42
C SER A 197 -8.05 -0.66 22.48
N HIS A 198 -6.83 -0.39 22.96
CA HIS A 198 -5.66 0.04 22.15
C HIS A 198 -5.92 1.17 21.12
N GLN A 199 -7.18 1.60 20.96
CA GLN A 199 -7.60 2.67 20.04
C GLN A 199 -7.64 4.03 20.70
N VAL A 200 -7.74 4.08 22.04
CA VAL A 200 -7.76 5.32 22.79
C VAL A 200 -6.33 5.78 23.04
N PRO A 201 -5.92 6.96 22.58
CA PRO A 201 -4.57 7.48 22.84
C PRO A 201 -4.39 7.77 24.33
N HIS A 202 -3.14 7.66 24.80
CA HIS A 202 -2.80 8.11 26.14
C HIS A 202 -2.91 9.63 26.26
N TRP A 203 -3.44 10.12 27.38
CA TRP A 203 -3.41 11.53 27.69
C TRP A 203 -1.97 12.00 27.92
N SER A 204 -1.64 13.19 27.47
CA SER A 204 -0.33 13.80 27.67
C SER A 204 -0.49 15.16 28.33
N SER A 205 0.24 15.42 29.41
CA SER A 205 0.32 16.73 30.07
C SER A 205 0.96 17.82 29.18
N HIS A 206 1.46 17.47 28.02
CA HIS A 206 2.07 18.37 27.04
C HIS A 206 1.15 18.67 25.87
N PHE A 207 -0.14 18.49 26.02
CA PHE A 207 -1.10 18.86 24.96
C PHE A 207 -0.99 20.37 24.70
N PRO A 208 -0.68 20.81 23.46
CA PRO A 208 -0.61 22.24 23.15
C PRO A 208 -2.01 22.86 23.30
N MET A 209 -2.06 23.94 24.04
CA MET A 209 -3.27 24.73 24.22
C MET A 209 -3.48 25.68 23.04
#